data_6f2fd4e79627ae8782b716daa07d9e43
#
_entry.id   6f2fd4e79627ae8782b716daa07d9e43
#
_cell.length_a   1.000
_cell.length_b   1.000
_cell.length_c   1.000
_cell.angle_alpha   90.00
_cell.angle_beta   90.00
_cell.angle_gamma   90.00
#
_symmetry.space_group_name_H-M   'P 1'
#
loop_
_entity.id
_entity.type
_entity.pdbx_description
1 polymer ?
#
loop_
_entity_poly.entity_id
_entity_poly.type
_entity_poly.pdbx_seq_one_letter_code
_entity_poly.pdbx_strand_id
1 'polypeptide(L)'
;LSAPFFWGDSEVVKRGRLWSWSGGIVLSDCNKNIGNSSLGIAISYFTCNGYTVSIPLNDTQDYDLIVEKDFQLYRVQVKGTSFKTRYGVYQVALKSAGGTKGMVYKTVKDTNAELLFVVTGDNRLYLIPVSEIKNSYTLNLGKEYNKYLLIAPLVGNC
;
A
#
# COMPACT_ATOMS: atom_id res chain seq x y z
N LEU A 1 29.49 -33.97 10.82
CA LEU A 1 30.32 -32.83 11.17
C LEU A 1 29.59 -31.56 10.72
N SER A 2 28.74 -31.02 11.60
CA SER A 2 28.00 -29.79 11.42
C SER A 2 28.87 -28.61 11.87
N ALA A 3 29.06 -27.64 10.98
CA ALA A 3 29.70 -26.38 11.34
C ALA A 3 28.66 -25.43 11.98
N PRO A 4 28.98 -24.78 13.09
CA PRO A 4 28.10 -23.82 13.70
C PRO A 4 28.10 -22.46 12.95
N PHE A 5 26.94 -21.92 12.71
CA PHE A 5 26.75 -20.56 12.23
C PHE A 5 27.19 -19.59 13.33
N PHE A 6 28.32 -18.92 13.11
CA PHE A 6 28.79 -17.84 13.97
C PHE A 6 28.05 -16.54 13.59
N TRP A 7 27.23 -16.04 14.48
CA TRP A 7 26.87 -14.64 14.50
C TRP A 7 28.03 -13.88 15.16
N GLY A 8 28.81 -13.18 14.33
CA GLY A 8 29.83 -12.29 14.84
C GLY A 8 29.19 -11.06 15.46
N ASP A 9 29.45 -10.88 16.75
CA ASP A 9 29.23 -9.63 17.47
C ASP A 9 30.07 -8.53 16.80
N SER A 10 29.42 -7.57 16.15
CA SER A 10 30.02 -6.29 15.88
C SER A 10 29.15 -5.22 16.51
N GLU A 11 29.62 -4.72 17.65
CA GLU A 11 29.13 -3.51 18.27
C GLU A 11 29.13 -2.36 17.26
N VAL A 12 27.95 -1.95 16.80
CA VAL A 12 27.71 -0.61 16.31
C VAL A 12 26.74 0.08 17.25
N VAL A 13 27.25 0.35 18.45
CA VAL A 13 26.65 1.35 19.32
C VAL A 13 27.11 2.71 18.79
N LYS A 14 26.27 3.37 18.00
CA LYS A 14 26.34 4.82 17.79
C LYS A 14 24.98 5.45 17.92
N ARG A 15 24.79 6.00 19.12
CA ARG A 15 23.95 7.14 19.51
C ARG A 15 22.46 7.08 19.17
N GLY A 16 21.71 6.63 20.16
CA GLY A 16 20.58 7.40 20.65
C GLY A 16 19.34 7.44 19.77
N ARG A 17 18.61 6.35 19.72
CA ARG A 17 17.18 6.33 20.03
C ARG A 17 16.78 4.90 20.32
N LEU A 18 16.39 4.67 21.55
CA LEU A 18 15.69 3.45 21.96
C LEU A 18 14.44 3.34 21.10
N TRP A 19 14.37 2.34 20.23
CA TRP A 19 13.16 2.00 19.54
C TRP A 19 12.27 1.24 20.54
N SER A 20 11.33 1.95 21.14
CA SER A 20 10.25 1.26 21.82
C SER A 20 9.34 0.66 20.74
N TRP A 21 9.26 -0.64 20.69
CA TRP A 21 8.28 -1.38 19.88
C TRP A 21 6.87 -1.16 20.47
N SER A 22 6.27 -0.04 20.20
CA SER A 22 4.82 0.14 20.32
C SER A 22 4.25 -0.11 18.93
N GLY A 23 3.67 -1.28 18.72
CA GLY A 23 3.19 -1.93 17.53
C GLY A 23 2.53 -1.12 16.41
N GLY A 24 3.25 -0.22 15.75
CA GLY A 24 2.81 0.46 14.56
C GLY A 24 3.92 0.48 13.51
N ILE A 25 3.61 0.13 12.27
CA ILE A 25 4.51 0.34 11.14
C ILE A 25 4.64 1.85 10.95
N VAL A 26 5.77 2.43 11.34
CA VAL A 26 6.08 3.83 11.09
C VAL A 26 6.55 3.94 9.64
N LEU A 27 5.71 4.48 8.76
CA LEU A 27 6.12 4.87 7.41
C LEU A 27 7.01 6.10 7.54
N SER A 28 8.32 5.93 7.31
CA SER A 28 9.27 7.05 7.32
C SER A 28 9.04 7.99 6.13
N ASP A 29 9.40 9.26 6.28
CA ASP A 29 9.10 10.39 5.38
C ASP A 29 9.63 10.32 3.93
N CYS A 30 10.14 9.19 3.47
CA CYS A 30 10.63 9.04 2.11
C CYS A 30 9.53 8.50 1.17
N ASN A 31 9.08 9.31 0.22
CA ASN A 31 8.02 8.99 -0.74
C ASN A 31 8.21 7.66 -1.51
N LYS A 32 9.45 7.26 -1.80
CA LYS A 32 9.74 5.98 -2.44
C LYS A 32 9.50 4.80 -1.50
N ASN A 33 9.79 4.97 -0.22
CA ASN A 33 9.55 3.93 0.79
C ASN A 33 8.06 3.76 1.09
N ILE A 34 7.26 4.82 0.96
CA ILE A 34 5.80 4.76 1.14
C ILE A 34 5.17 3.85 0.09
N GLY A 35 5.59 3.95 -1.19
CA GLY A 35 5.07 3.09 -2.25
C GLY A 35 5.36 1.60 -1.99
N ASN A 36 6.61 1.26 -1.71
CA ASN A 36 7.03 -0.12 -1.44
C ASN A 36 6.41 -0.67 -0.14
N SER A 37 6.36 0.15 0.91
CA SER A 37 5.73 -0.23 2.17
C SER A 37 4.23 -0.45 2.02
N SER A 38 3.55 0.35 1.19
CA SER A 38 2.11 0.21 0.94
C SER A 38 1.76 -1.11 0.26
N LEU A 39 2.61 -1.59 -0.66
CA LEU A 39 2.43 -2.89 -1.28
C LEU A 39 2.57 -4.03 -0.25
N GLY A 40 3.60 -3.98 0.59
CA GLY A 40 3.78 -4.95 1.68
C GLY A 40 2.60 -4.97 2.67
N ILE A 41 2.08 -3.80 3.02
CA ILE A 41 0.89 -3.66 3.89
C ILE A 41 -0.35 -4.26 3.21
N ALA A 42 -0.54 -4.02 1.91
CA ALA A 42 -1.67 -4.57 1.16
C ALA A 42 -1.60 -6.11 1.11
N ILE A 43 -0.42 -6.68 0.82
CA ILE A 43 -0.21 -8.14 0.82
C ILE A 43 -0.55 -8.71 2.20
N SER A 44 0.00 -8.14 3.27
CA SER A 44 -0.27 -8.58 4.64
C SER A 44 -1.76 -8.50 4.97
N TYR A 45 -2.41 -7.37 4.65
CA TYR A 45 -3.84 -7.19 4.89
C TYR A 45 -4.67 -8.28 4.21
N PHE A 46 -4.47 -8.51 2.92
CA PHE A 46 -5.26 -9.50 2.19
C PHE A 46 -5.00 -10.92 2.68
N THR A 47 -3.73 -11.28 2.93
CA THR A 47 -3.37 -12.61 3.42
C THR A 47 -3.99 -12.88 4.80
N CYS A 48 -3.90 -11.94 5.74
CA CYS A 48 -4.51 -12.09 7.07
C CYS A 48 -6.04 -12.13 7.05
N ASN A 49 -6.66 -11.62 5.98
CA ASN A 49 -8.13 -11.71 5.80
C ASN A 49 -8.55 -12.90 4.92
N GLY A 50 -7.67 -13.88 4.70
CA GLY A 50 -7.97 -15.13 4.01
C GLY A 50 -8.11 -15.03 2.50
N TYR A 51 -7.46 -14.01 1.88
CA TYR A 51 -7.32 -13.93 0.43
C TYR A 51 -6.06 -14.65 -0.02
N THR A 52 -6.12 -15.32 -1.17
CA THR A 52 -4.93 -15.71 -1.93
C THR A 52 -4.41 -14.48 -2.67
N VAL A 53 -3.12 -14.16 -2.52
CA VAL A 53 -2.50 -13.00 -3.15
C VAL A 53 -1.53 -13.44 -4.23
N SER A 54 -1.67 -12.89 -5.43
CA SER A 54 -0.77 -13.10 -6.56
C SER A 54 -0.18 -11.76 -7.02
N ILE A 55 1.12 -11.76 -7.32
CA ILE A 55 1.86 -10.59 -7.81
C ILE A 55 2.18 -10.82 -9.28
N PRO A 56 1.86 -9.87 -10.19
CA PRO A 56 2.29 -9.95 -11.58
C PRO A 56 3.83 -9.99 -11.66
N LEU A 57 4.38 -10.90 -12.46
CA LEU A 57 5.82 -10.97 -12.70
C LEU A 57 6.34 -9.83 -13.59
N ASN A 58 5.45 -9.24 -14.39
CA ASN A 58 5.79 -8.16 -15.32
C ASN A 58 5.34 -6.83 -14.76
N ASP A 59 6.14 -5.80 -14.93
CA ASP A 59 5.85 -4.41 -14.58
C ASP A 59 4.97 -3.67 -15.62
N THR A 60 4.53 -4.38 -16.66
CA THR A 60 3.67 -3.84 -17.71
C THR A 60 2.18 -3.83 -17.35
N GLN A 61 1.81 -4.43 -16.23
CA GLN A 61 0.42 -4.48 -15.79
C GLN A 61 0.00 -3.15 -15.15
N ASP A 62 -1.28 -2.82 -15.33
CA ASP A 62 -1.87 -1.58 -14.78
C ASP A 62 -2.44 -1.78 -13.35
N TYR A 63 -2.05 -2.89 -12.67
CA TYR A 63 -2.43 -3.22 -11.29
C TYR A 63 -1.25 -3.87 -10.58
N ASP A 64 -1.21 -3.79 -9.26
CA ASP A 64 -0.08 -4.26 -8.44
C ASP A 64 -0.30 -5.67 -7.90
N LEU A 65 -1.54 -6.06 -7.65
CA LEU A 65 -1.92 -7.36 -7.08
C LEU A 65 -3.15 -7.94 -7.77
N ILE A 66 -3.24 -9.29 -7.75
CA ILE A 66 -4.48 -10.02 -7.92
C ILE A 66 -4.79 -10.68 -6.58
N VAL A 67 -6.00 -10.49 -6.08
CA VAL A 67 -6.47 -11.13 -4.86
C VAL A 67 -7.68 -12.01 -5.16
N GLU A 68 -7.70 -13.21 -4.57
CA GLU A 68 -8.76 -14.18 -4.74
C GLU A 68 -9.40 -14.53 -3.40
N LYS A 69 -10.72 -14.52 -3.36
CA LYS A 69 -11.49 -15.02 -2.25
C LYS A 69 -12.83 -15.55 -2.75
N ASP A 70 -13.28 -16.69 -2.23
CA ASP A 70 -14.56 -17.32 -2.59
C ASP A 70 -14.74 -17.49 -4.11
N PHE A 71 -13.67 -17.91 -4.80
CA PHE A 71 -13.60 -18.07 -6.27
C PHE A 71 -13.79 -16.76 -7.06
N GLN A 72 -13.68 -15.62 -6.41
CA GLN A 72 -13.72 -14.30 -7.05
C GLN A 72 -12.31 -13.70 -7.10
N LEU A 73 -11.89 -13.26 -8.28
CA LEU A 73 -10.60 -12.60 -8.53
C LEU A 73 -10.81 -11.10 -8.68
N TYR A 74 -9.97 -10.31 -8.01
CA TYR A 74 -9.97 -8.86 -8.12
C TYR A 74 -8.57 -8.33 -8.41
N ARG A 75 -8.46 -7.44 -9.38
CA ARG A 75 -7.22 -6.70 -9.68
C ARG A 75 -7.17 -5.46 -8.81
N VAL A 76 -6.10 -5.32 -8.06
CA VAL A 76 -5.93 -4.27 -7.06
C VAL A 76 -4.78 -3.36 -7.45
N GLN A 77 -5.04 -2.05 -7.54
CA GLN A 77 -4.00 -1.03 -7.57
C GLN A 77 -3.71 -0.58 -6.14
N VAL A 78 -2.44 -0.48 -5.78
CA VAL A 78 -2.02 -0.03 -4.45
C VAL A 78 -1.45 1.38 -4.54
N LYS A 79 -1.86 2.27 -3.65
CA LYS A 79 -1.33 3.63 -3.54
C LYS A 79 -1.04 3.98 -2.08
N GLY A 80 0.10 4.62 -1.85
CA GLY A 80 0.42 5.21 -0.55
C GLY A 80 0.39 6.74 -0.63
N THR A 81 -0.02 7.41 0.45
CA THR A 81 0.02 8.86 0.54
C THR A 81 0.28 9.35 1.96
N SER A 82 1.21 10.29 2.10
CA SER A 82 1.39 11.10 3.32
C SER A 82 0.92 12.56 3.11
N PHE A 83 0.57 12.92 1.87
CA PHE A 83 0.17 14.27 1.53
C PHE A 83 -1.24 14.58 2.04
N LYS A 84 -1.36 15.70 2.77
CA LYS A 84 -2.64 16.26 3.21
C LYS A 84 -2.91 17.58 2.51
N THR A 85 -4.15 17.79 2.13
CA THR A 85 -4.64 19.08 1.66
C THR A 85 -4.57 20.14 2.77
N ARG A 86 -4.76 21.42 2.42
CA ARG A 86 -4.89 22.51 3.41
C ARG A 86 -6.01 22.31 4.44
N TYR A 87 -6.96 21.43 4.13
CA TYR A 87 -8.08 21.08 5.02
C TYR A 87 -7.77 19.83 5.89
N GLY A 88 -6.53 19.35 5.91
CA GLY A 88 -6.12 18.18 6.69
C GLY A 88 -6.59 16.83 6.16
N VAL A 89 -7.16 16.79 4.95
CA VAL A 89 -7.65 15.57 4.30
C VAL A 89 -6.52 14.95 3.48
N TYR A 90 -6.31 13.64 3.59
CA TYR A 90 -5.35 12.93 2.75
C TYR A 90 -5.78 12.95 1.29
N GLN A 91 -4.81 13.22 0.41
CA GLN A 91 -5.00 13.22 -1.04
C GLN A 91 -4.11 12.18 -1.69
N VAL A 92 -4.70 11.35 -2.54
CA VAL A 92 -4.02 10.31 -3.31
C VAL A 92 -3.91 10.76 -4.76
N ALA A 93 -2.72 10.68 -5.34
CA ALA A 93 -2.51 10.88 -6.76
C ALA A 93 -2.94 9.61 -7.52
N LEU A 94 -3.90 9.76 -8.42
CA LEU A 94 -4.44 8.65 -9.23
C LEU A 94 -3.75 8.53 -10.60
N LYS A 95 -2.86 9.47 -10.92
CA LYS A 95 -2.05 9.42 -12.14
C LYS A 95 -0.86 8.51 -11.97
N SER A 96 -0.57 7.72 -13.00
CA SER A 96 0.71 7.07 -13.18
C SER A 96 1.38 7.70 -14.41
N ALA A 97 2.66 8.07 -14.29
CA ALA A 97 3.48 8.51 -15.41
C ALA A 97 4.34 7.32 -15.84
N GLY A 98 4.22 6.90 -17.08
CA GLY A 98 5.04 5.83 -17.64
C GLY A 98 5.12 5.96 -19.16
N GLY A 99 6.21 5.49 -19.73
CA GLY A 99 6.41 5.39 -21.16
C GLY A 99 7.77 5.86 -21.61
N THR A 100 8.41 5.06 -22.47
CA THR A 100 9.72 5.34 -23.10
C THR A 100 9.64 6.34 -24.24
N LYS A 101 8.45 6.72 -24.69
CA LYS A 101 8.20 7.60 -25.85
C LYS A 101 7.29 8.79 -25.54
N GLY A 102 7.47 9.43 -24.38
CA GLY A 102 6.66 10.58 -23.96
C GLY A 102 5.79 10.25 -22.74
N MET A 103 5.48 11.28 -21.94
CA MET A 103 4.64 11.12 -20.75
C MET A 103 3.19 10.83 -21.16
N VAL A 104 2.82 9.57 -21.18
CA VAL A 104 1.41 9.17 -21.23
C VAL A 104 0.91 9.10 -19.78
N TYR A 105 -0.04 9.97 -19.43
CA TYR A 105 -0.70 9.92 -18.12
C TYR A 105 -1.87 8.94 -18.22
N LYS A 106 -1.78 7.83 -17.50
CA LYS A 106 -2.93 6.95 -17.23
C LYS A 106 -3.47 7.28 -15.84
N THR A 107 -4.76 7.25 -15.69
CA THR A 107 -5.44 7.33 -14.38
C THR A 107 -5.87 5.94 -13.95
N VAL A 108 -6.19 5.75 -12.67
CA VAL A 108 -6.71 4.46 -12.17
C VAL A 108 -7.96 4.01 -12.96
N LYS A 109 -8.75 4.94 -13.48
CA LYS A 109 -9.94 4.64 -14.30
C LYS A 109 -9.62 4.12 -15.71
N ASP A 110 -8.43 4.42 -16.19
CA ASP A 110 -7.96 3.96 -17.53
C ASP A 110 -7.25 2.60 -17.41
N THR A 111 -7.23 2.03 -16.22
CA THR A 111 -6.60 0.74 -15.92
C THR A 111 -7.63 -0.38 -15.80
N ASN A 112 -7.13 -1.61 -15.81
CA ASN A 112 -7.95 -2.79 -15.54
C ASN A 112 -8.14 -3.09 -14.04
N ALA A 113 -7.70 -2.19 -13.15
CA ALA A 113 -7.88 -2.36 -11.72
C ALA A 113 -9.37 -2.21 -11.34
N GLU A 114 -9.85 -3.10 -10.51
CA GLU A 114 -11.22 -3.11 -10.00
C GLU A 114 -11.31 -2.46 -8.62
N LEU A 115 -10.23 -2.59 -7.84
CA LEU A 115 -10.10 -2.06 -6.49
C LEU A 115 -8.87 -1.16 -6.37
N LEU A 116 -9.00 -0.09 -5.61
CA LEU A 116 -7.91 0.76 -5.17
C LEU A 116 -7.67 0.54 -3.68
N PHE A 117 -6.50 0.00 -3.32
CA PHE A 117 -6.06 -0.10 -1.94
C PHE A 117 -5.20 1.11 -1.58
N VAL A 118 -5.56 1.84 -0.53
CA VAL A 118 -4.84 3.05 -0.14
C VAL A 118 -4.31 2.93 1.29
N VAL A 119 -3.03 3.27 1.45
CA VAL A 119 -2.36 3.40 2.75
C VAL A 119 -2.05 4.87 2.99
N THR A 120 -2.48 5.40 4.13
CA THR A 120 -2.19 6.78 4.53
C THR A 120 -1.01 6.86 5.49
N GLY A 121 -0.39 8.02 5.59
CA GLY A 121 0.77 8.24 6.47
C GLY A 121 0.48 8.07 7.98
N ASP A 122 -0.79 8.02 8.38
CA ASP A 122 -1.25 7.67 9.73
C ASP A 122 -1.75 6.21 9.82
N ASN A 123 -1.34 5.35 8.87
CA ASN A 123 -1.64 3.92 8.80
C ASN A 123 -3.14 3.57 8.65
N ARG A 124 -3.97 4.49 8.20
CA ARG A 124 -5.33 4.13 7.79
C ARG A 124 -5.31 3.43 6.45
N LEU A 125 -6.14 2.40 6.33
CA LEU A 125 -6.26 1.57 5.13
C LEU A 125 -7.65 1.78 4.53
N TYR A 126 -7.71 1.91 3.21
CA TYR A 126 -8.98 2.02 2.48
C TYR A 126 -8.98 1.01 1.33
N LEU A 127 -10.13 0.40 1.09
CA LEU A 127 -10.37 -0.46 -0.08
C LEU A 127 -11.56 0.09 -0.86
N ILE A 128 -11.29 0.74 -1.97
CA ILE A 128 -12.26 1.55 -2.70
C ILE A 128 -12.49 0.92 -4.08
N PRO A 129 -13.73 0.55 -4.44
CA PRO A 129 -14.04 0.17 -5.81
C PRO A 129 -13.70 1.31 -6.78
N VAL A 130 -12.98 1.02 -7.86
CA VAL A 130 -12.58 2.05 -8.85
C VAL A 130 -13.80 2.73 -9.46
N SER A 131 -14.93 2.04 -9.60
CA SER A 131 -16.21 2.59 -10.06
C SER A 131 -16.76 3.71 -9.18
N GLU A 132 -16.41 3.74 -7.89
CA GLU A 132 -16.88 4.75 -6.91
C GLU A 132 -15.99 6.00 -6.86
N ILE A 133 -14.88 6.00 -7.59
CA ILE A 133 -13.96 7.13 -7.64
C ILE A 133 -14.53 8.18 -8.61
N LYS A 134 -14.85 9.36 -8.11
CA LYS A 134 -15.45 10.43 -8.91
C LYS A 134 -14.44 11.16 -9.78
N ASN A 135 -13.29 11.53 -9.22
CA ASN A 135 -12.26 12.31 -9.92
C ASN A 135 -11.18 11.37 -10.48
N SER A 136 -10.77 11.61 -11.74
CA SER A 136 -9.77 10.77 -12.42
C SER A 136 -8.32 11.06 -12.01
N TYR A 137 -8.02 12.25 -11.48
CA TYR A 137 -6.63 12.67 -11.25
C TYR A 137 -6.18 12.59 -9.81
N THR A 138 -7.08 12.89 -8.88
CA THR A 138 -6.78 12.89 -7.46
C THR A 138 -7.99 12.38 -6.66
N LEU A 139 -7.73 11.74 -5.53
CA LEU A 139 -8.74 11.27 -4.61
C LEU A 139 -8.49 11.91 -3.24
N ASN A 140 -9.45 12.69 -2.77
CA ASN A 140 -9.44 13.23 -1.42
C ASN A 140 -10.22 12.29 -0.49
N LEU A 141 -9.55 11.73 0.52
CA LEU A 141 -10.15 10.78 1.46
C LEU A 141 -10.98 11.53 2.52
N GLY A 142 -12.03 12.22 2.06
CA GLY A 142 -12.99 12.90 2.91
C GLY A 142 -14.02 11.96 3.55
N LYS A 143 -15.00 12.54 4.25
CA LYS A 143 -16.03 11.79 4.98
C LYS A 143 -16.79 10.78 4.12
N GLU A 144 -16.95 11.06 2.83
CA GLU A 144 -17.64 10.22 1.85
C GLU A 144 -16.94 8.87 1.63
N TYR A 145 -15.62 8.80 1.86
CA TYR A 145 -14.83 7.58 1.71
C TYR A 145 -14.65 6.81 3.03
N ASN A 146 -15.17 7.30 4.16
CA ASN A 146 -15.08 6.59 5.44
C ASN A 146 -15.77 5.22 5.41
N LYS A 147 -16.75 5.03 4.55
CA LYS A 147 -17.40 3.72 4.33
C LYS A 147 -16.45 2.64 3.78
N TYR A 148 -15.32 3.04 3.22
CA TYR A 148 -14.29 2.15 2.68
C TYR A 148 -13.06 2.02 3.59
N LEU A 149 -13.11 2.66 4.77
CA LEU A 149 -12.06 2.53 5.78
C LEU A 149 -12.06 1.10 6.32
N LEU A 150 -10.91 0.47 6.23
CA LEU A 150 -10.71 -0.89 6.74
C LEU A 150 -10.31 -0.85 8.20
N ILE A 151 -10.80 -1.81 8.96
CA ILE A 151 -10.25 -2.08 10.28
C ILE A 151 -8.95 -2.85 10.03
N ALA A 152 -7.82 -2.27 10.42
CA ALA A 152 -6.54 -2.97 10.33
C ALA A 152 -6.64 -4.27 11.13
N PRO A 153 -6.26 -5.44 10.56
CA PRO A 153 -6.21 -6.65 11.34
C PRO A 153 -5.24 -6.42 12.50
N LEU A 154 -5.68 -6.71 13.72
CA LEU A 154 -4.79 -6.68 14.87
C LEU A 154 -3.71 -7.71 14.60
N VAL A 155 -2.45 -7.26 14.58
CA VAL A 155 -1.28 -8.15 14.48
C VAL A 155 -1.34 -9.11 15.68
N GLY A 156 -1.74 -10.34 15.43
CA GLY A 156 -1.94 -11.35 16.48
C GLY A 156 -2.97 -12.43 16.14
N ASN A 157 -3.76 -12.23 15.09
CA ASN A 157 -4.77 -13.20 14.62
C ASN A 157 -4.46 -13.79 13.23
N CYS A 158 -3.21 -13.72 12.79
CA CYS A 158 -2.76 -14.41 11.58
C CYS A 158 -2.11 -15.74 11.93
#